data_5bfa40ec1118a4c76501866c510dbd90
#
_entry.id   5bfa40ec1118a4c76501866c510dbd90
#
_cell.length_a   1.000
_cell.length_b   1.000
_cell.length_c   1.000
_cell.angle_alpha   90.00
_cell.angle_beta   90.00
_cell.angle_gamma   90.00
#
_symmetry.space_group_name_H-M   'P 1'
#
loop_
_entity.id
_entity.type
_entity.pdbx_description
1 polymer ?
#
loop_
_entity_poly.entity_id
_entity_poly.type
_entity_poly.pdbx_seq_one_letter_code
_entity_poly.pdbx_strand_id
1 'polypeptide(L)'
;MKQTTNNRGKRIAAGVAGGVLVLGLLLAADAAYGDPLSRAWAESRAVQYAEDLYPGQTFIVTASYDGSRFEYGALVQSEQSPDTRFEVRTSFWLFTTDDGGEDDPSSHEWLVEQRWNTAYRMGTEAAAQVDAILAEELPQYEFAANYGSGEPQHSSFISIGYTPDEGAVPGNYAEYLPLDAAFSKDILQNVPARLMLQCAWPTTPTQSDVDEVLTQVKQVMEANGYRFAWYNITLTDATAPDYQTGLERLAESGDVAAADIPAAVATPETAG
;
A
#
# COMPACT_ATOMS: atom_id res chain seq x y z
N MET A 1 72.62 -20.24 30.69
CA MET A 1 72.01 -19.33 29.70
C MET A 1 70.52 -19.37 29.92
N LYS A 2 69.87 -18.28 30.42
CA LYS A 2 68.41 -18.17 30.50
C LYS A 2 67.89 -17.65 29.17
N GLN A 3 67.13 -18.47 28.44
CA GLN A 3 66.40 -18.01 27.28
C GLN A 3 65.32 -17.05 27.75
N THR A 4 65.48 -15.77 27.53
CA THR A 4 64.43 -14.77 27.66
C THR A 4 63.48 -14.97 26.47
N THR A 5 62.47 -15.83 26.63
CA THR A 5 61.40 -16.02 25.65
C THR A 5 60.74 -14.65 25.44
N ASN A 6 60.75 -14.21 24.18
CA ASN A 6 60.19 -12.94 23.76
C ASN A 6 58.65 -12.96 23.89
N ASN A 7 58.12 -12.64 25.05
CA ASN A 7 56.72 -12.61 25.41
C ASN A 7 55.93 -11.48 24.69
N ARG A 8 56.63 -10.57 24.01
CA ARG A 8 56.04 -9.42 23.35
C ARG A 8 55.24 -9.85 22.13
N GLY A 9 55.76 -10.78 21.31
CA GLY A 9 55.04 -11.34 20.15
C GLY A 9 53.79 -12.12 20.56
N LYS A 10 53.85 -12.90 21.64
CA LYS A 10 52.68 -13.65 22.14
C LYS A 10 51.59 -12.72 22.69
N ARG A 11 51.95 -11.60 23.32
CA ARG A 11 50.97 -10.60 23.78
C ARG A 11 50.29 -9.87 22.63
N ILE A 12 51.03 -9.53 21.57
CA ILE A 12 50.49 -8.91 20.37
C ILE A 12 49.53 -9.90 19.67
N ALA A 13 49.94 -11.15 19.47
CA ALA A 13 49.10 -12.17 18.87
C ALA A 13 47.82 -12.45 19.67
N ALA A 14 47.93 -12.48 21.01
CA ALA A 14 46.77 -12.62 21.88
C ALA A 14 45.82 -11.42 21.80
N GLY A 15 46.35 -10.20 21.70
CA GLY A 15 45.56 -8.97 21.52
C GLY A 15 44.83 -8.95 20.19
N VAL A 16 45.51 -9.33 19.09
CA VAL A 16 44.88 -9.44 17.76
C VAL A 16 43.81 -10.53 17.74
N ALA A 17 44.09 -11.71 18.28
CA ALA A 17 43.11 -12.80 18.36
C ALA A 17 41.89 -12.42 19.21
N GLY A 18 42.09 -11.72 20.34
CA GLY A 18 41.01 -11.19 21.15
C GLY A 18 40.17 -10.15 20.43
N GLY A 19 40.81 -9.24 19.69
CA GLY A 19 40.11 -8.24 18.86
C GLY A 19 39.28 -8.85 17.75
N VAL A 20 39.81 -9.85 17.02
CA VAL A 20 39.09 -10.60 16.00
C VAL A 20 37.89 -11.37 16.59
N LEU A 21 38.05 -11.96 17.77
CA LEU A 21 37.00 -12.70 18.45
C LEU A 21 35.87 -11.77 18.92
N VAL A 22 36.18 -10.61 19.48
CA VAL A 22 35.22 -9.59 19.89
C VAL A 22 34.49 -9.05 18.67
N LEU A 23 35.21 -8.73 17.60
CA LEU A 23 34.58 -8.29 16.32
C LEU A 23 33.69 -9.35 15.76
N GLY A 24 34.10 -10.61 15.75
CA GLY A 24 33.26 -11.74 15.28
C GLY A 24 32.00 -11.93 16.12
N LEU A 25 32.10 -11.75 17.45
CA LEU A 25 30.92 -11.81 18.34
C LEU A 25 29.98 -10.62 18.14
N LEU A 26 30.51 -9.42 17.90
CA LEU A 26 29.70 -8.24 17.58
C LEU A 26 28.96 -8.42 16.26
N LEU A 27 29.65 -8.91 15.23
CA LEU A 27 29.02 -9.21 13.92
C LEU A 27 27.98 -10.33 14.02
N ALA A 28 28.22 -11.34 14.85
CA ALA A 28 27.23 -12.41 15.07
C ALA A 28 26.02 -11.91 15.87
N ALA A 29 26.22 -11.02 16.83
CA ALA A 29 25.14 -10.38 17.58
C ALA A 29 24.31 -9.45 16.68
N ASP A 30 24.96 -8.67 15.82
CA ASP A 30 24.34 -7.82 14.82
C ASP A 30 23.47 -8.64 13.86
N ALA A 31 24.01 -9.74 13.34
CA ALA A 31 23.27 -10.65 12.46
C ALA A 31 22.08 -11.36 13.13
N ALA A 32 22.07 -11.48 14.47
CA ALA A 32 21.03 -12.18 15.21
C ALA A 32 19.96 -11.25 15.79
N TYR A 33 20.32 -10.03 16.15
CA TYR A 33 19.46 -9.13 16.92
C TYR A 33 19.31 -7.72 16.29
N GLY A 34 20.01 -7.45 15.18
CA GLY A 34 20.16 -6.10 14.62
C GLY A 34 21.04 -5.21 15.49
N ASP A 35 21.77 -4.28 14.86
CA ASP A 35 22.61 -3.32 15.57
C ASP A 35 21.97 -1.92 15.53
N PRO A 36 21.63 -1.32 16.69
CA PRO A 36 21.09 0.03 16.76
C PRO A 36 21.97 1.09 16.09
N LEU A 37 23.30 0.90 16.10
CA LEU A 37 24.24 1.84 15.48
C LEU A 37 24.19 1.72 13.96
N SER A 38 24.16 0.51 13.43
CA SER A 38 24.04 0.25 12.00
C SER A 38 22.71 0.76 11.46
N ARG A 39 21.62 0.53 12.21
CA ARG A 39 20.30 1.07 11.87
C ARG A 39 20.30 2.59 11.82
N ALA A 40 20.78 3.27 12.86
CA ALA A 40 20.84 4.74 12.90
C ALA A 40 21.71 5.31 11.77
N TRP A 41 22.79 4.61 11.42
CA TRP A 41 23.63 5.00 10.29
C TRP A 41 22.86 4.81 8.95
N ALA A 42 22.17 3.68 8.76
CA ALA A 42 21.36 3.40 7.57
C ALA A 42 20.23 4.43 7.41
N GLU A 43 19.53 4.76 8.50
CA GLU A 43 18.49 5.80 8.52
C GLU A 43 19.06 7.17 8.09
N SER A 44 20.23 7.54 8.61
CA SER A 44 20.90 8.79 8.20
C SER A 44 21.30 8.79 6.74
N ARG A 45 21.74 7.64 6.20
CA ARG A 45 22.08 7.50 4.78
C ARG A 45 20.82 7.56 3.89
N ALA A 46 19.70 6.97 4.35
CA ALA A 46 18.44 7.02 3.65
C ALA A 46 17.91 8.46 3.54
N VAL A 47 17.95 9.22 4.62
CA VAL A 47 17.59 10.65 4.60
C VAL A 47 18.48 11.42 3.63
N GLN A 48 19.79 11.25 3.70
CA GLN A 48 20.71 11.92 2.79
C GLN A 48 20.43 11.57 1.32
N TYR A 49 20.18 10.30 1.01
CA TYR A 49 19.82 9.85 -0.32
C TYR A 49 18.55 10.56 -0.83
N ALA A 50 17.51 10.65 0.00
CA ALA A 50 16.26 11.31 -0.34
C ALA A 50 16.44 12.82 -0.55
N GLU A 51 17.24 13.50 0.28
CA GLU A 51 17.56 14.94 0.14
C GLU A 51 18.39 15.21 -1.11
N ASP A 52 19.27 14.29 -1.51
CA ASP A 52 20.03 14.38 -2.75
C ASP A 52 19.13 14.23 -4.00
N LEU A 53 18.10 13.37 -3.92
CA LEU A 53 17.10 13.20 -4.99
C LEU A 53 16.14 14.39 -5.10
N TYR A 54 15.73 14.97 -3.96
CA TYR A 54 14.76 16.06 -3.89
C TYR A 54 15.37 17.30 -3.20
N PRO A 55 16.25 18.05 -3.88
CA PRO A 55 16.92 19.19 -3.29
C PRO A 55 15.95 20.25 -2.78
N GLY A 56 16.13 20.65 -1.52
CA GLY A 56 15.29 21.66 -0.87
C GLY A 56 14.10 21.09 -0.09
N GLN A 57 13.91 19.75 -0.08
CA GLN A 57 13.00 19.09 0.83
C GLN A 57 13.78 18.52 2.03
N THR A 58 13.10 18.39 3.16
CA THR A 58 13.61 17.77 4.39
C THR A 58 12.90 16.43 4.58
N PHE A 59 13.65 15.39 4.89
CA PHE A 59 13.10 14.06 5.06
C PHE A 59 13.24 13.54 6.48
N ILE A 60 12.27 12.75 6.90
CA ILE A 60 12.28 11.98 8.15
C ILE A 60 12.11 10.49 7.84
N VAL A 61 12.64 9.65 8.71
CA VAL A 61 12.36 8.22 8.69
C VAL A 61 11.10 7.94 9.48
N THR A 62 10.09 7.37 8.83
CA THR A 62 8.81 7.03 9.45
C THR A 62 8.75 5.58 9.93
N ALA A 63 9.50 4.70 9.29
CA ALA A 63 9.68 3.31 9.70
C ALA A 63 11.05 2.80 9.24
N SER A 64 11.62 1.85 9.97
CA SER A 64 12.82 1.13 9.56
C SER A 64 12.72 -0.33 9.95
N TYR A 65 13.38 -1.19 9.19
CA TYR A 65 13.41 -2.62 9.44
C TYR A 65 14.76 -3.22 9.07
N ASP A 66 15.08 -4.33 9.72
CA ASP A 66 16.25 -5.12 9.38
C ASP A 66 15.89 -6.07 8.24
N GLY A 67 16.55 -5.89 7.11
CA GLY A 67 16.51 -6.82 6.00
C GLY A 67 17.34 -8.08 6.27
N SER A 68 17.53 -8.90 5.26
CA SER A 68 18.38 -10.09 5.39
C SER A 68 19.86 -9.72 5.26
N ARG A 69 20.70 -10.19 6.20
CA ARG A 69 22.17 -10.18 6.09
C ARG A 69 22.80 -8.81 5.82
N PHE A 70 22.76 -7.91 6.80
CA PHE A 70 23.41 -6.60 6.74
C PHE A 70 22.77 -5.60 5.77
N GLU A 71 21.50 -5.76 5.51
CA GLU A 71 20.68 -4.82 4.78
C GLU A 71 19.66 -4.19 5.72
N TYR A 72 19.49 -2.88 5.61
CA TYR A 72 18.50 -2.12 6.38
C TYR A 72 17.63 -1.33 5.41
N GLY A 73 16.32 -1.46 5.57
CA GLY A 73 15.34 -0.65 4.87
C GLY A 73 14.84 0.49 5.76
N ALA A 74 14.66 1.66 5.17
CA ALA A 74 14.06 2.81 5.81
C ALA A 74 13.00 3.44 4.91
N LEU A 75 11.79 3.61 5.43
CA LEU A 75 10.75 4.38 4.77
C LEU A 75 10.99 5.86 5.08
N VAL A 76 11.38 6.62 4.07
CA VAL A 76 11.60 8.07 4.16
C VAL A 76 10.35 8.82 3.68
N GLN A 77 10.07 9.95 4.31
CA GLN A 77 8.96 10.82 3.95
C GLN A 77 9.39 12.28 4.04
N SER A 78 9.00 13.07 3.03
CA SER A 78 9.20 14.52 3.05
C SER A 78 8.29 15.19 4.08
N GLU A 79 8.83 16.16 4.82
CA GLU A 79 8.04 17.00 5.73
C GLU A 79 7.17 18.03 4.94
N GLN A 80 7.49 18.31 3.68
CA GLN A 80 6.79 19.26 2.84
C GLN A 80 5.74 18.63 1.92
N SER A 81 5.84 17.31 1.68
CA SER A 81 4.99 16.60 0.72
C SER A 81 4.54 15.25 1.29
N PRO A 82 3.24 15.07 1.63
CA PRO A 82 2.74 13.80 2.13
C PRO A 82 2.86 12.66 1.12
N ASP A 83 2.88 12.97 -0.18
CA ASP A 83 2.98 11.98 -1.24
C ASP A 83 4.43 11.66 -1.64
N THR A 84 5.41 12.46 -1.17
CA THR A 84 6.83 12.17 -1.39
C THR A 84 7.35 11.27 -0.27
N ARG A 85 7.09 9.96 -0.41
CA ARG A 85 7.58 8.92 0.49
C ARG A 85 7.95 7.68 -0.32
N PHE A 86 9.04 7.01 0.07
CA PHE A 86 9.52 5.80 -0.59
C PHE A 86 10.48 5.04 0.33
N GLU A 87 10.83 3.81 -0.06
CA GLU A 87 11.76 2.99 0.67
C GLU A 87 13.18 3.21 0.16
N VAL A 88 14.13 3.30 1.09
CA VAL A 88 15.56 3.34 0.79
C VAL A 88 16.25 2.20 1.51
N ARG A 89 17.05 1.42 0.79
CA ARG A 89 17.82 0.30 1.32
C ARG A 89 19.29 0.65 1.42
N THR A 90 19.89 0.26 2.50
CA THR A 90 21.33 0.43 2.73
C THR A 90 21.96 -0.92 3.02
N SER A 91 22.91 -1.31 2.17
CA SER A 91 23.69 -2.54 2.33
C SER A 91 25.06 -2.22 2.90
N PHE A 92 25.32 -2.75 4.09
CA PHE A 92 26.65 -2.64 4.74
C PHE A 92 27.71 -3.46 4.04
N TRP A 93 27.32 -4.58 3.42
CA TRP A 93 28.27 -5.44 2.72
C TRP A 93 28.78 -4.80 1.43
N LEU A 94 27.90 -4.09 0.72
CA LEU A 94 28.25 -3.44 -0.54
C LEU A 94 28.53 -1.96 -0.38
N PHE A 95 28.27 -1.39 0.81
CA PHE A 95 28.33 0.05 1.10
C PHE A 95 27.48 0.87 0.12
N THR A 96 26.37 0.29 -0.34
CA THR A 96 25.42 0.94 -1.25
C THR A 96 24.20 1.45 -0.49
N THR A 97 23.66 2.54 -0.98
CA THR A 97 22.35 3.07 -0.57
C THR A 97 21.59 3.37 -1.84
N ASP A 98 20.44 2.74 -2.03
CA ASP A 98 19.57 2.89 -3.19
C ASP A 98 18.11 2.59 -2.80
N ASP A 99 17.18 2.78 -3.71
CA ASP A 99 15.76 2.47 -3.53
C ASP A 99 15.26 1.38 -4.49
N GLY A 100 16.17 0.66 -5.13
CA GLY A 100 15.85 -0.44 -6.06
C GLY A 100 15.59 0.01 -7.49
N GLY A 101 15.42 1.31 -7.76
CA GLY A 101 15.24 1.88 -9.08
C GLY A 101 13.88 1.59 -9.73
N GLU A 102 13.81 1.79 -11.05
CA GLU A 102 12.57 1.83 -11.85
C GLU A 102 11.70 0.56 -11.77
N ASP A 103 12.32 -0.60 -11.57
CA ASP A 103 11.60 -1.88 -11.49
C ASP A 103 11.08 -2.20 -10.07
N ASP A 104 11.45 -1.41 -9.06
CA ASP A 104 11.05 -1.67 -7.67
C ASP A 104 9.78 -0.87 -7.30
N PRO A 105 8.67 -1.54 -6.94
CA PRO A 105 7.43 -0.87 -6.59
C PRO A 105 7.50 -0.05 -5.28
N SER A 106 8.61 -0.11 -4.54
CA SER A 106 8.85 0.71 -3.35
C SER A 106 9.76 1.91 -3.61
N SER A 107 10.26 2.08 -4.85
CA SER A 107 11.16 3.16 -5.27
C SER A 107 10.47 4.52 -5.37
N HIS A 108 11.29 5.58 -5.39
CA HIS A 108 10.79 6.94 -5.62
C HIS A 108 10.16 7.10 -7.01
N GLU A 109 10.73 6.47 -8.04
CA GLU A 109 10.22 6.52 -9.41
C GLU A 109 8.81 5.97 -9.48
N TRP A 110 8.57 4.83 -8.84
CA TRP A 110 7.25 4.23 -8.79
C TRP A 110 6.27 4.99 -7.90
N LEU A 111 6.64 5.23 -6.64
CA LEU A 111 5.72 5.78 -5.64
C LEU A 111 5.49 7.29 -5.81
N VAL A 112 6.52 8.05 -6.21
CA VAL A 112 6.46 9.51 -6.27
C VAL A 112 6.30 10.00 -7.71
N GLU A 113 7.20 9.60 -8.64
CA GLU A 113 7.18 10.11 -10.01
C GLU A 113 5.95 9.60 -10.78
N GLN A 114 5.59 8.33 -10.61
CA GLN A 114 4.37 7.74 -11.19
C GLN A 114 3.10 8.00 -10.34
N ARG A 115 3.19 8.78 -9.25
CA ARG A 115 2.03 9.23 -8.43
C ARG A 115 1.26 8.13 -7.69
N TRP A 116 1.87 6.98 -7.41
CA TRP A 116 1.19 5.91 -6.70
C TRP A 116 0.76 6.30 -5.28
N ASN A 117 1.62 7.02 -4.54
CA ASN A 117 1.25 7.53 -3.22
C ASN A 117 0.07 8.50 -3.30
N THR A 118 0.06 9.39 -4.30
CA THR A 118 -1.04 10.33 -4.53
C THR A 118 -2.33 9.59 -4.83
N ALA A 119 -2.28 8.61 -5.75
CA ALA A 119 -3.45 7.80 -6.12
C ALA A 119 -4.00 7.01 -4.92
N TYR A 120 -3.14 6.40 -4.12
CA TYR A 120 -3.53 5.65 -2.93
C TYR A 120 -4.17 6.55 -1.86
N ARG A 121 -3.56 7.69 -1.55
CA ARG A 121 -4.11 8.64 -0.57
C ARG A 121 -5.45 9.18 -1.02
N MET A 122 -5.56 9.63 -2.28
CA MET A 122 -6.83 10.11 -2.84
C MET A 122 -7.90 9.01 -2.84
N GLY A 123 -7.52 7.76 -3.12
CA GLY A 123 -8.42 6.61 -3.04
C GLY A 123 -8.97 6.41 -1.63
N THR A 124 -8.13 6.57 -0.60
CA THR A 124 -8.53 6.50 0.81
C THR A 124 -9.46 7.66 1.20
N GLU A 125 -9.14 8.89 0.77
CA GLU A 125 -9.99 10.06 1.00
C GLU A 125 -11.36 9.90 0.31
N ALA A 126 -11.39 9.35 -0.90
CA ALA A 126 -12.61 9.04 -1.62
C ALA A 126 -13.43 7.93 -0.92
N ALA A 127 -12.75 6.88 -0.43
CA ALA A 127 -13.40 5.77 0.26
C ALA A 127 -14.17 6.25 1.49
N ALA A 128 -13.60 7.13 2.30
CA ALA A 128 -14.28 7.68 3.46
C ALA A 128 -15.60 8.41 3.10
N GLN A 129 -15.63 9.11 1.96
CA GLN A 129 -16.84 9.80 1.48
C GLN A 129 -17.85 8.80 0.90
N VAL A 130 -17.37 7.81 0.13
CA VAL A 130 -18.22 6.76 -0.47
C VAL A 130 -18.87 5.90 0.61
N ASP A 131 -18.12 5.50 1.64
CA ASP A 131 -18.64 4.71 2.77
C ASP A 131 -19.81 5.43 3.47
N ALA A 132 -19.69 6.75 3.68
CA ALA A 132 -20.77 7.54 4.29
C ALA A 132 -22.03 7.54 3.40
N ILE A 133 -21.89 7.70 2.08
CA ILE A 133 -23.01 7.67 1.14
C ILE A 133 -23.65 6.28 1.09
N LEU A 134 -22.86 5.21 1.02
CA LEU A 134 -23.37 3.84 1.01
C LEU A 134 -24.15 3.51 2.28
N ALA A 135 -23.66 3.94 3.44
CA ALA A 135 -24.34 3.73 4.73
C ALA A 135 -25.68 4.49 4.81
N GLU A 136 -25.78 5.67 4.18
CA GLU A 136 -26.99 6.49 4.18
C GLU A 136 -28.02 6.02 3.15
N GLU A 137 -27.59 5.75 1.92
CA GLU A 137 -28.50 5.52 0.79
C GLU A 137 -28.76 4.03 0.48
N LEU A 138 -27.88 3.13 0.95
CA LEU A 138 -28.01 1.68 0.78
C LEU A 138 -27.91 0.92 2.13
N PRO A 139 -28.67 1.33 3.16
CA PRO A 139 -28.56 0.74 4.50
C PRO A 139 -29.02 -0.73 4.58
N GLN A 140 -29.67 -1.24 3.54
CA GLN A 140 -30.10 -2.63 3.44
C GLN A 140 -28.92 -3.58 3.12
N TYR A 141 -27.78 -3.07 2.69
CA TYR A 141 -26.59 -3.87 2.40
C TYR A 141 -25.55 -3.74 3.51
N GLU A 142 -25.03 -4.86 3.94
CA GLU A 142 -23.93 -4.92 4.93
C GLU A 142 -22.59 -4.96 4.20
N PHE A 143 -22.07 -3.77 3.86
CA PHE A 143 -20.74 -3.66 3.26
C PHE A 143 -19.66 -3.93 4.31
N ALA A 144 -18.77 -4.87 4.01
CA ALA A 144 -17.72 -5.29 4.93
C ALA A 144 -16.57 -4.27 4.97
N ALA A 145 -16.18 -3.83 6.18
CA ALA A 145 -15.04 -2.93 6.38
C ALA A 145 -13.71 -3.72 6.30
N ASN A 146 -13.30 -4.11 5.11
CA ASN A 146 -12.13 -4.97 4.86
C ASN A 146 -10.93 -4.24 4.28
N TYR A 147 -11.07 -2.96 3.96
CA TYR A 147 -10.06 -2.22 3.22
C TYR A 147 -9.36 -1.20 4.12
N GLY A 148 -8.05 -1.13 3.96
CA GLY A 148 -7.18 -0.24 4.70
C GLY A 148 -6.18 -0.98 5.61
N SER A 149 -5.04 -0.37 5.83
CA SER A 149 -4.02 -0.83 6.77
C SER A 149 -4.10 0.02 8.05
N GLY A 150 -4.86 -0.42 9.02
CA GLY A 150 -5.05 0.29 10.28
C GLY A 150 -6.49 0.75 10.50
N GLU A 151 -6.70 1.71 11.40
CA GLU A 151 -8.00 2.29 11.72
C GLU A 151 -8.09 3.75 11.22
N PRO A 152 -9.22 4.17 10.61
CA PRO A 152 -10.40 3.35 10.32
C PRO A 152 -10.22 2.48 9.06
N GLN A 153 -10.81 1.29 9.07
CA GLN A 153 -10.98 0.49 7.87
C GLN A 153 -12.15 1.03 7.04
N HIS A 154 -12.09 0.82 5.72
CA HIS A 154 -13.12 1.25 4.79
C HIS A 154 -13.94 0.08 4.26
N SER A 155 -15.22 0.33 3.97
CA SER A 155 -16.09 -0.62 3.26
C SER A 155 -15.86 -0.61 1.76
N SER A 156 -15.23 0.43 1.25
CA SER A 156 -14.87 0.58 -0.15
C SER A 156 -13.36 0.64 -0.34
N PHE A 157 -12.89 0.10 -1.48
CA PHE A 157 -11.53 0.31 -1.96
C PHE A 157 -11.59 1.02 -3.32
N ILE A 158 -10.93 2.16 -3.42
CA ILE A 158 -10.96 2.98 -4.64
C ILE A 158 -9.56 3.07 -5.21
N SER A 159 -9.39 2.48 -6.40
CA SER A 159 -8.15 2.55 -7.17
C SER A 159 -8.26 3.66 -8.21
N ILE A 160 -7.60 4.80 -7.96
CA ILE A 160 -7.54 5.91 -8.91
C ILE A 160 -6.41 5.66 -9.90
N GLY A 161 -6.63 5.92 -11.19
CA GLY A 161 -5.67 5.63 -12.26
C GLY A 161 -5.69 4.18 -12.75
N TYR A 162 -6.72 3.42 -12.40
CA TYR A 162 -6.84 2.01 -12.73
C TYR A 162 -7.52 1.78 -14.08
N THR A 163 -6.94 0.85 -14.88
CA THR A 163 -7.59 0.25 -16.07
C THR A 163 -7.33 -1.27 -16.05
N PRO A 164 -8.35 -2.12 -16.27
CA PRO A 164 -8.19 -3.57 -16.22
C PRO A 164 -7.44 -4.17 -17.42
N ASP A 165 -7.33 -3.43 -18.53
CA ASP A 165 -6.81 -3.94 -19.80
C ASP A 165 -5.27 -4.13 -19.83
N GLU A 166 -4.55 -3.60 -18.84
CA GLU A 166 -3.06 -3.61 -18.80
C GLU A 166 -2.48 -4.65 -17.81
N GLY A 167 -3.27 -5.62 -17.41
CA GLY A 167 -2.86 -6.64 -16.43
C GLY A 167 -2.88 -6.12 -14.98
N ALA A 168 -2.24 -6.84 -14.05
CA ALA A 168 -2.30 -6.53 -12.62
C ALA A 168 -1.59 -5.22 -12.21
N VAL A 169 -0.99 -4.50 -13.15
CA VAL A 169 -0.40 -3.18 -12.92
C VAL A 169 -1.50 -2.16 -13.23
N PRO A 170 -1.94 -1.36 -12.26
CA PRO A 170 -2.84 -0.25 -12.54
C PRO A 170 -2.22 0.63 -13.61
N GLY A 171 -2.99 0.96 -14.66
CA GLY A 171 -2.49 1.73 -15.79
C GLY A 171 -1.94 3.09 -15.35
N ASN A 172 -1.00 3.62 -16.11
CA ASN A 172 -0.22 4.83 -15.82
C ASN A 172 -1.03 6.15 -15.78
N TYR A 173 -2.34 6.08 -15.57
CA TYR A 173 -3.16 7.29 -15.42
C TYR A 173 -2.94 8.02 -14.09
N ALA A 174 -2.29 7.37 -13.11
CA ALA A 174 -1.91 8.03 -11.87
C ALA A 174 -0.90 9.17 -12.10
N GLU A 175 -0.06 9.09 -13.13
CA GLU A 175 0.92 10.13 -13.50
C GLU A 175 0.28 11.49 -13.78
N TYR A 176 -1.02 11.53 -14.16
CA TYR A 176 -1.76 12.77 -14.39
C TYR A 176 -2.30 13.41 -13.11
N LEU A 177 -2.15 12.76 -11.96
CA LEU A 177 -2.58 13.32 -10.69
C LEU A 177 -1.59 14.39 -10.22
N PRO A 178 -2.08 15.58 -9.79
CA PRO A 178 -1.21 16.57 -9.21
C PRO A 178 -0.72 16.10 -7.84
N LEU A 179 0.61 16.13 -7.63
CA LEU A 179 1.25 15.75 -6.37
C LEU A 179 0.63 16.53 -5.21
N ASP A 180 0.39 15.87 -4.09
CA ASP A 180 -0.14 16.44 -2.84
C ASP A 180 -1.55 17.07 -2.94
N ALA A 181 -2.21 17.02 -4.09
CA ALA A 181 -3.55 17.56 -4.21
C ALA A 181 -4.56 16.71 -3.42
N ALA A 182 -5.50 17.36 -2.75
CA ALA A 182 -6.62 16.69 -2.10
C ALA A 182 -7.55 16.04 -3.13
N PHE A 183 -8.20 14.96 -2.76
CA PHE A 183 -9.20 14.32 -3.61
C PHE A 183 -10.36 15.28 -3.93
N SER A 184 -10.76 15.30 -5.20
CA SER A 184 -11.97 15.96 -5.69
C SER A 184 -12.66 15.03 -6.67
N LYS A 185 -13.99 14.97 -6.63
CA LYS A 185 -14.80 14.17 -7.59
C LYS A 185 -14.51 14.53 -9.05
N ASP A 186 -14.09 15.77 -9.32
CA ASP A 186 -13.74 16.24 -10.66
C ASP A 186 -12.56 15.47 -11.27
N ILE A 187 -11.68 14.91 -10.43
CA ILE A 187 -10.57 14.06 -10.87
C ILE A 187 -11.09 12.86 -11.66
N LEU A 188 -12.21 12.27 -11.22
CA LEU A 188 -12.83 11.10 -11.83
C LEU A 188 -13.40 11.35 -13.25
N GLN A 189 -13.43 12.61 -13.70
CA GLN A 189 -13.83 12.93 -15.08
C GLN A 189 -12.69 12.70 -16.08
N ASN A 190 -11.44 12.76 -15.61
CA ASN A 190 -10.26 12.71 -16.46
C ASN A 190 -9.34 11.51 -16.15
N VAL A 191 -9.42 10.99 -14.94
CA VAL A 191 -8.61 9.86 -14.49
C VAL A 191 -9.56 8.70 -14.16
N PRO A 192 -9.43 7.55 -14.84
CA PRO A 192 -10.28 6.41 -14.58
C PRO A 192 -10.06 5.90 -13.15
N ALA A 193 -11.12 5.44 -12.52
CA ALA A 193 -11.04 4.84 -11.20
C ALA A 193 -11.97 3.64 -11.10
N ARG A 194 -11.58 2.69 -10.26
CA ARG A 194 -12.36 1.51 -9.91
C ARG A 194 -12.88 1.61 -8.49
N LEU A 195 -14.16 1.31 -8.28
CA LEU A 195 -14.75 1.08 -6.97
C LEU A 195 -14.87 -0.42 -6.72
N MET A 196 -14.30 -0.90 -5.62
CA MET A 196 -14.45 -2.28 -5.15
C MET A 196 -15.19 -2.31 -3.82
N LEU A 197 -16.17 -3.22 -3.72
CA LEU A 197 -16.97 -3.43 -2.51
C LEU A 197 -17.11 -4.92 -2.22
N GLN A 198 -17.16 -5.24 -0.93
CA GLN A 198 -17.54 -6.57 -0.46
C GLN A 198 -18.77 -6.45 0.44
N CYS A 199 -19.78 -7.26 0.18
CA CYS A 199 -21.04 -7.24 0.93
C CYS A 199 -21.38 -8.63 1.48
N ALA A 200 -21.79 -8.69 2.75
CA ALA A 200 -22.35 -9.89 3.33
C ALA A 200 -23.77 -10.13 2.79
N TRP A 201 -24.04 -11.33 2.30
CA TRP A 201 -25.32 -11.71 1.72
C TRP A 201 -26.06 -12.74 2.60
N PRO A 202 -27.36 -12.61 2.84
CA PRO A 202 -28.07 -13.42 3.82
C PRO A 202 -28.25 -14.90 3.44
N THR A 203 -27.94 -15.26 2.21
CA THR A 203 -28.00 -16.61 1.66
C THR A 203 -26.78 -16.84 0.76
N THR A 204 -26.69 -18.02 0.14
CA THR A 204 -25.71 -18.23 -0.94
C THR A 204 -26.04 -17.29 -2.10
N PRO A 205 -25.16 -16.32 -2.43
CA PRO A 205 -25.42 -15.33 -3.45
C PRO A 205 -25.43 -15.92 -4.86
N THR A 206 -26.18 -15.29 -5.73
CA THR A 206 -26.25 -15.62 -7.16
C THR A 206 -25.72 -14.45 -8.02
N GLN A 207 -25.48 -14.69 -9.32
CA GLN A 207 -25.11 -13.62 -10.24
C GLN A 207 -26.17 -12.52 -10.31
N SER A 208 -27.45 -12.88 -10.23
CA SER A 208 -28.55 -11.90 -10.23
C SER A 208 -28.50 -10.96 -9.01
N ASP A 209 -28.06 -11.48 -7.85
CA ASP A 209 -27.89 -10.66 -6.64
C ASP A 209 -26.73 -9.67 -6.84
N VAL A 210 -25.62 -10.13 -7.45
CA VAL A 210 -24.49 -9.25 -7.80
C VAL A 210 -24.93 -8.13 -8.76
N ASP A 211 -25.66 -8.47 -9.81
CA ASP A 211 -26.14 -7.52 -10.81
C ASP A 211 -27.09 -6.46 -10.19
N GLU A 212 -27.90 -6.88 -9.21
CA GLU A 212 -28.78 -5.98 -8.46
C GLU A 212 -27.97 -4.98 -7.64
N VAL A 213 -27.04 -5.47 -6.80
CA VAL A 213 -26.19 -4.60 -5.96
C VAL A 213 -25.37 -3.66 -6.83
N LEU A 214 -24.75 -4.18 -7.88
CA LEU A 214 -23.94 -3.42 -8.84
C LEU A 214 -24.73 -2.24 -9.45
N THR A 215 -25.97 -2.51 -9.88
CA THR A 215 -26.86 -1.51 -10.48
C THR A 215 -27.22 -0.41 -9.46
N GLN A 216 -27.57 -0.79 -8.23
CA GLN A 216 -27.94 0.16 -7.17
C GLN A 216 -26.75 1.00 -6.72
N VAL A 217 -25.57 0.38 -6.51
CA VAL A 217 -24.35 1.10 -6.16
C VAL A 217 -23.98 2.12 -7.22
N LYS A 218 -23.98 1.73 -8.51
CA LYS A 218 -23.69 2.67 -9.60
C LYS A 218 -24.66 3.85 -9.59
N GLN A 219 -25.96 3.59 -9.47
CA GLN A 219 -26.99 4.63 -9.47
C GLN A 219 -26.75 5.65 -8.33
N VAL A 220 -26.49 5.15 -7.12
CA VAL A 220 -26.21 6.00 -5.95
C VAL A 220 -24.92 6.80 -6.15
N MET A 221 -23.87 6.17 -6.65
CA MET A 221 -22.61 6.89 -6.90
C MET A 221 -22.77 7.99 -7.95
N GLU A 222 -23.45 7.72 -9.06
CA GLU A 222 -23.71 8.71 -10.11
C GLU A 222 -24.60 9.86 -9.62
N ALA A 223 -25.64 9.57 -8.82
CA ALA A 223 -26.51 10.57 -8.21
C ALA A 223 -25.74 11.51 -7.27
N ASN A 224 -24.70 10.98 -6.60
CA ASN A 224 -23.81 11.74 -5.73
C ASN A 224 -22.60 12.38 -6.46
N GLY A 225 -22.59 12.30 -7.79
CA GLY A 225 -21.57 12.94 -8.65
C GLY A 225 -20.25 12.18 -8.76
N TYR A 226 -20.20 10.92 -8.32
CA TYR A 226 -19.06 10.04 -8.56
C TYR A 226 -19.18 9.38 -9.93
N ARG A 227 -18.09 9.33 -10.68
CA ARG A 227 -18.03 8.72 -12.01
C ARG A 227 -16.89 7.71 -12.06
N PHE A 228 -17.09 6.57 -11.42
CA PHE A 228 -16.15 5.47 -11.54
C PHE A 228 -16.22 4.88 -12.94
N ALA A 229 -15.07 4.57 -13.52
CA ALA A 229 -14.99 3.89 -14.81
C ALA A 229 -15.30 2.40 -14.68
N TRP A 230 -14.99 1.81 -13.51
CA TRP A 230 -15.09 0.39 -13.23
C TRP A 230 -15.69 0.13 -11.85
N TYR A 231 -16.45 -0.94 -11.76
CA TYR A 231 -17.03 -1.44 -10.51
C TYR A 231 -16.66 -2.90 -10.33
N ASN A 232 -16.41 -3.30 -9.09
CA ASN A 232 -16.15 -4.68 -8.69
C ASN A 232 -16.90 -4.97 -7.39
N ILE A 233 -17.88 -5.86 -7.44
CA ILE A 233 -18.72 -6.22 -6.31
C ILE A 233 -18.52 -7.70 -6.01
N THR A 234 -18.22 -8.01 -4.76
CA THR A 234 -18.14 -9.38 -4.24
C THR A 234 -19.21 -9.56 -3.16
N LEU A 235 -20.08 -10.54 -3.34
CA LEU A 235 -21.05 -10.97 -2.33
C LEU A 235 -20.54 -12.24 -1.65
N THR A 236 -20.57 -12.26 -0.31
CA THR A 236 -20.15 -13.41 0.48
C THR A 236 -21.32 -14.00 1.25
N ASP A 237 -21.44 -15.33 1.29
CA ASP A 237 -22.50 -16.03 2.04
C ASP A 237 -22.29 -15.83 3.54
N ALA A 238 -23.13 -14.97 4.16
CA ALA A 238 -23.08 -14.72 5.61
C ALA A 238 -23.50 -15.93 6.46
N THR A 239 -24.08 -16.96 5.83
CA THR A 239 -24.48 -18.20 6.51
C THR A 239 -23.41 -19.29 6.41
N ALA A 240 -22.30 -19.04 5.74
CA ALA A 240 -21.21 -20.00 5.62
C ALA A 240 -20.62 -20.32 7.00
N PRO A 241 -20.41 -21.62 7.32
CA PRO A 241 -19.97 -22.02 8.66
C PRO A 241 -18.51 -21.65 8.96
N ASP A 242 -17.73 -21.39 7.94
CA ASP A 242 -16.31 -21.03 8.00
C ASP A 242 -15.87 -20.25 6.78
N TYR A 243 -14.68 -19.64 6.87
CA TYR A 243 -14.11 -18.81 5.83
C TYR A 243 -13.92 -19.55 4.49
N GLN A 244 -13.47 -20.81 4.52
CA GLN A 244 -13.24 -21.59 3.31
C GLN A 244 -14.54 -21.85 2.55
N THR A 245 -15.60 -22.25 3.28
CA THR A 245 -16.94 -22.43 2.70
C THR A 245 -17.48 -21.10 2.13
N GLY A 246 -17.20 -19.99 2.81
CA GLY A 246 -17.57 -18.66 2.33
C GLY A 246 -16.92 -18.31 0.99
N LEU A 247 -15.63 -18.63 0.82
CA LEU A 247 -14.92 -18.46 -0.45
C LEU A 247 -15.47 -19.35 -1.58
N GLU A 248 -15.93 -20.55 -1.28
CA GLU A 248 -16.53 -21.47 -2.25
C GLU A 248 -17.95 -21.04 -2.71
N ARG A 249 -18.61 -20.18 -1.93
CA ARG A 249 -19.99 -19.73 -2.14
C ARG A 249 -20.10 -18.23 -2.39
N LEU A 250 -19.01 -17.58 -2.75
CA LEU A 250 -19.07 -16.16 -3.16
C LEU A 250 -19.62 -16.05 -4.59
N ALA A 251 -20.19 -14.90 -4.87
CA ALA A 251 -20.47 -14.46 -6.24
C ALA A 251 -19.84 -13.09 -6.45
N GLU A 252 -19.22 -12.88 -7.61
CA GLU A 252 -18.50 -11.65 -7.93
C GLU A 252 -18.79 -11.17 -9.35
N SER A 253 -18.74 -9.84 -9.54
CA SER A 253 -18.89 -9.26 -10.87
C SER A 253 -17.63 -9.33 -11.71
N GLY A 254 -16.46 -9.47 -11.07
CA GLY A 254 -15.21 -9.03 -11.67
C GLY A 254 -15.21 -7.51 -11.92
N ASP A 255 -14.31 -7.03 -12.73
CA ASP A 255 -14.27 -5.61 -13.13
C ASP A 255 -15.25 -5.37 -14.27
N VAL A 256 -16.35 -4.65 -14.00
CA VAL A 256 -17.39 -4.30 -14.97
C VAL A 256 -17.28 -2.82 -15.30
N ALA A 257 -17.22 -2.51 -16.61
CA ALA A 257 -17.22 -1.12 -17.05
C ALA A 257 -18.56 -0.45 -16.71
N ALA A 258 -18.53 0.79 -16.26
CA ALA A 258 -19.74 1.54 -15.91
C ALA A 258 -20.76 1.61 -17.07
N ALA A 259 -20.27 1.62 -18.32
CA ALA A 259 -21.12 1.62 -19.52
C ALA A 259 -21.91 0.32 -19.72
N ASP A 260 -21.40 -0.81 -19.20
CA ASP A 260 -22.02 -2.13 -19.36
C ASP A 260 -23.00 -2.46 -18.23
N ILE A 261 -23.03 -1.64 -17.16
CA ILE A 261 -23.99 -1.80 -16.06
C ILE A 261 -25.33 -1.18 -16.46
N PRO A 262 -26.43 -1.95 -16.43
CA PRO A 262 -27.75 -1.45 -16.79
C PRO A 262 -28.17 -0.24 -15.93
N ALA A 263 -28.98 0.66 -16.49
CA ALA A 263 -29.67 1.66 -15.68
C ALA A 263 -30.72 0.95 -14.80
N ALA A 264 -30.84 1.37 -13.55
CA ALA A 264 -31.87 0.83 -12.67
C ALA A 264 -33.25 1.06 -13.31
N VAL A 265 -34.05 0.00 -13.41
CA VAL A 265 -35.44 0.10 -13.86
C VAL A 265 -36.18 0.87 -12.75
N ALA A 266 -36.71 2.05 -13.10
CA ALA A 266 -37.54 2.81 -12.18
C ALA A 266 -38.72 1.91 -11.75
N THR A 267 -38.75 1.54 -10.47
CA THR A 267 -39.90 0.85 -9.91
C THR A 267 -41.10 1.83 -10.06
N PRO A 268 -42.19 1.45 -10.75
CA PRO A 268 -43.32 2.35 -10.83
C PRO A 268 -43.78 2.65 -9.39
N GLU A 269 -43.78 3.94 -9.01
CA GLU A 269 -44.38 4.37 -7.76
C GLU A 269 -45.76 3.73 -7.68
N THR A 270 -45.97 2.85 -6.71
CA THR A 270 -47.29 2.36 -6.35
C THR A 270 -48.08 3.56 -5.91
N ALA A 271 -48.89 4.13 -6.85
CA ALA A 271 -49.84 5.18 -6.55
C ALA A 271 -50.78 4.63 -5.45
N GLY A 272 -50.57 5.09 -4.21
CA GLY A 272 -51.41 4.85 -3.05
C GLY A 272 -52.62 5.80 -3.05
#